data_5ede6396faed256383b87aa8fb27c1b9
#
_entry.id   5ede6396faed256383b87aa8fb27c1b9
#
_cell.length_a   1.000
_cell.length_b   1.000
_cell.length_c   1.000
_cell.angle_alpha   90.00
_cell.angle_beta   90.00
_cell.angle_gamma   90.00
#
_symmetry.space_group_name_H-M   'P 1'
#
loop_
_entity.id
_entity.type
_entity.pdbx_description
1 polymer ?
#
loop_
_entity_poly.entity_id
_entity_poly.type
_entity_poly.pdbx_seq_one_letter_code
_entity_poly.pdbx_strand_id
1 'polypeptide(L)'
;MDKINIQLNQRTVLGILIIFSILQALYNALLPIYLDEAYYWVWALRPEFSYYDHPGMVAWIIYPFTFIANNEFTIRLSTVIAMSVTVWYLVKVSLEAFQNKDEENTAWYVFFIFIANPAVHMGYVFITPDSPLMMFWAAGLYYTFMALKYGRTKDFIISGFLVGAMMLSKYAGILFPAAVFLYILVCRRDVLKDYRLWVSLVIAILCLFPIFYWNYQHDWISIKFQYEHGTSKGFTFAGWDFILFILGSLFVIPTPVFGYVFLKYLWLKDYLRNKEVLFFVFLALVPMLFFFYKGFFKKMELNWIIPAFISSIVLIGYAVAKYNMKKTFKYGIIFSIVLVVILKLAPVLPFPAHLNIAERLIGYKEAIVQFEKYIKDDDLIFSDHLTTASMLTFYLPYHPLTHINVPSRFSQYTIWDKTDGIFNYDKEGVYFGKEDAFDFLKEKYSSVIPLEVITITPYNAFEKTFYVYRCIP
;
A
#
# COMPACT_ATOMS: atom_id res chain seq x y z
N MET A 1 16.88 9.24 39.03
CA MET A 1 16.46 8.37 37.89
C MET A 1 17.56 8.47 36.86
N ASP A 2 18.39 7.46 36.85
CA ASP A 2 19.62 7.41 36.10
C ASP A 2 19.40 7.59 34.61
N LYS A 3 20.31 8.34 34.00
CA LYS A 3 20.42 8.52 32.55
C LYS A 3 20.67 7.14 31.93
N ILE A 4 19.61 6.46 31.49
CA ILE A 4 19.76 5.38 30.55
C ILE A 4 20.18 6.06 29.24
N ASN A 5 21.47 6.24 29.08
CA ASN A 5 22.10 6.67 27.82
C ASN A 5 22.17 5.43 26.93
N ILE A 6 21.05 5.04 26.37
CA ILE A 6 21.01 3.95 25.39
C ILE A 6 21.57 4.56 24.10
N GLN A 7 22.89 4.47 23.91
CA GLN A 7 23.45 4.70 22.58
C GLN A 7 22.85 3.70 21.61
N LEU A 8 22.27 4.20 20.53
CA LEU A 8 21.69 3.38 19.47
C LEU A 8 22.79 2.53 18.81
N ASN A 9 22.99 1.34 19.31
CA ASN A 9 23.81 0.35 18.63
C ASN A 9 22.96 -0.25 17.50
N GLN A 10 23.48 -0.26 16.27
CA GLN A 10 22.80 -0.88 15.12
C GLN A 10 22.37 -2.33 15.39
N ARG A 11 23.10 -3.07 16.22
CA ARG A 11 22.75 -4.42 16.66
C ARG A 11 21.46 -4.45 17.48
N THR A 12 21.27 -3.46 18.38
CA THR A 12 20.05 -3.35 19.20
C THR A 12 18.83 -3.04 18.33
N VAL A 13 18.97 -2.10 17.37
CA VAL A 13 17.91 -1.79 16.39
C VAL A 13 17.53 -3.03 15.60
N LEU A 14 18.54 -3.75 15.08
CA LEU A 14 18.32 -4.97 14.31
C LEU A 14 17.63 -6.04 15.15
N GLY A 15 18.06 -6.24 16.41
CA GLY A 15 17.43 -7.21 17.31
C GLY A 15 15.96 -6.89 17.59
N ILE A 16 15.63 -5.63 17.90
CA ILE A 16 14.24 -5.19 18.11
C ILE A 16 13.43 -5.35 16.82
N LEU A 17 14.02 -4.97 15.68
CA LEU A 17 13.36 -5.08 14.38
C LEU A 17 13.04 -6.54 14.02
N ILE A 18 13.94 -7.47 14.26
CA ILE A 18 13.72 -8.90 14.03
C ILE A 18 12.55 -9.41 14.89
N ILE A 19 12.57 -9.12 16.20
CA ILE A 19 11.48 -9.53 17.11
C ILE A 19 10.15 -8.92 16.64
N PHE A 20 10.14 -7.63 16.33
CA PHE A 20 8.96 -6.94 15.83
C PHE A 20 8.43 -7.55 14.53
N SER A 21 9.32 -7.87 13.59
CA SER A 21 8.99 -8.49 12.31
C SER A 21 8.39 -9.89 12.49
N ILE A 22 8.94 -10.70 13.41
CA ILE A 22 8.37 -12.01 13.75
C ILE A 22 6.97 -11.86 14.33
N LEU A 23 6.78 -10.96 15.29
CA LEU A 23 5.46 -10.71 15.89
C LEU A 23 4.44 -10.21 14.85
N GLN A 24 4.88 -9.33 13.94
CA GLN A 24 4.03 -8.85 12.85
C GLN A 24 3.68 -9.98 11.87
N ALA A 25 4.63 -10.84 11.51
CA ALA A 25 4.39 -11.99 10.62
C ALA A 25 3.38 -12.97 11.24
N LEU A 26 3.54 -13.29 12.53
CA LEU A 26 2.60 -14.15 13.27
C LEU A 26 1.20 -13.55 13.32
N TYR A 27 1.09 -12.25 13.62
CA TYR A 27 -0.21 -11.57 13.60
C TYR A 27 -0.85 -11.58 12.21
N ASN A 28 -0.07 -11.27 11.17
CA ASN A 28 -0.55 -11.26 9.80
C ASN A 28 -1.10 -12.64 9.38
N ALA A 29 -0.48 -13.73 9.85
CA ALA A 29 -0.92 -15.09 9.56
C ALA A 29 -2.30 -15.45 10.14
N LEU A 30 -2.74 -14.75 11.20
CA LEU A 30 -4.02 -15.01 11.87
C LEU A 30 -5.23 -14.39 11.15
N LEU A 31 -5.00 -13.46 10.24
CA LEU A 31 -6.07 -12.74 9.56
C LEU A 31 -6.39 -13.40 8.20
N PRO A 32 -7.67 -13.54 7.82
CA PRO A 32 -8.05 -13.92 6.47
C PRO A 32 -7.46 -12.99 5.42
N ILE A 33 -7.36 -13.45 4.18
CA ILE A 33 -6.86 -12.59 3.09
C ILE A 33 -7.80 -11.41 2.87
N TYR A 34 -7.23 -10.24 2.54
CA TYR A 34 -7.99 -9.05 2.19
C TYR A 34 -8.39 -9.07 0.71
N LEU A 35 -9.52 -8.47 0.37
CA LEU A 35 -10.10 -8.51 -0.99
C LEU A 35 -9.11 -8.08 -2.09
N ASP A 36 -8.47 -6.91 -1.91
CA ASP A 36 -7.52 -6.40 -2.89
C ASP A 36 -6.19 -7.20 -2.87
N GLU A 37 -5.80 -7.73 -1.70
CA GLU A 37 -4.63 -8.60 -1.54
C GLU A 37 -4.77 -9.89 -2.35
N ALA A 38 -5.96 -10.52 -2.31
CA ALA A 38 -6.27 -11.68 -3.12
C ALA A 38 -6.14 -11.36 -4.62
N TYR A 39 -6.60 -10.18 -5.05
CA TYR A 39 -6.46 -9.72 -6.43
C TYR A 39 -5.00 -9.55 -6.86
N TYR A 40 -4.16 -8.93 -6.04
CA TYR A 40 -2.73 -8.80 -6.33
C TYR A 40 -1.98 -10.14 -6.27
N TRP A 41 -2.45 -11.08 -5.45
CA TRP A 41 -1.89 -12.43 -5.45
C TRP A 41 -2.25 -13.19 -6.74
N VAL A 42 -3.47 -13.05 -7.28
CA VAL A 42 -3.81 -13.61 -8.61
C VAL A 42 -2.91 -13.03 -9.70
N TRP A 43 -2.52 -11.74 -9.61
CA TRP A 43 -1.53 -11.18 -10.52
C TRP A 43 -0.17 -11.90 -10.42
N ALA A 44 0.24 -12.27 -9.22
CA ALA A 44 1.48 -13.02 -9.03
C ALA A 44 1.41 -14.44 -9.60
N LEU A 45 0.23 -15.05 -9.69
CA LEU A 45 0.04 -16.33 -10.40
C LEU A 45 0.09 -16.17 -11.93
N ARG A 46 -0.19 -14.98 -12.44
CA ARG A 46 -0.14 -14.62 -13.88
C ARG A 46 0.79 -13.41 -14.08
N PRO A 47 2.12 -13.58 -13.93
CA PRO A 47 3.06 -12.46 -13.92
C PRO A 47 3.14 -11.79 -15.28
N GLU A 48 2.90 -10.47 -15.28
CA GLU A 48 2.99 -9.59 -16.44
C GLU A 48 3.93 -8.40 -16.14
N PHE A 49 4.30 -7.63 -17.17
CA PHE A 49 5.13 -6.44 -17.02
C PHE A 49 4.40 -5.27 -16.33
N SER A 50 3.10 -5.21 -16.44
CA SER A 50 2.23 -4.27 -15.75
C SER A 50 0.80 -4.81 -15.74
N TYR A 51 -0.13 -4.11 -15.09
CA TYR A 51 -1.54 -4.49 -15.02
C TYR A 51 -2.43 -3.27 -15.20
N TYR A 52 -3.74 -3.51 -15.33
CA TYR A 52 -4.72 -2.45 -15.59
C TYR A 52 -4.73 -1.38 -14.49
N ASP A 53 -4.88 -1.78 -13.23
CA ASP A 53 -5.07 -0.85 -12.10
C ASP A 53 -3.75 -0.23 -11.61
N HIS A 54 -2.65 -0.99 -11.61
CA HIS A 54 -1.33 -0.59 -11.08
C HIS A 54 -0.18 -1.24 -11.85
N PRO A 55 1.04 -0.67 -11.75
CA PRO A 55 2.25 -1.33 -12.24
C PRO A 55 2.54 -2.67 -11.54
N GLY A 56 3.45 -3.46 -12.11
CA GLY A 56 3.66 -4.87 -11.75
C GLY A 56 4.35 -5.16 -10.41
N MET A 57 4.96 -4.18 -9.74
CA MET A 57 5.84 -4.43 -8.60
C MET A 57 5.17 -5.21 -7.45
N VAL A 58 3.90 -4.96 -7.16
CA VAL A 58 3.17 -5.68 -6.10
C VAL A 58 3.09 -7.18 -6.40
N ALA A 59 2.82 -7.56 -7.65
CA ALA A 59 2.82 -8.95 -8.08
C ALA A 59 4.23 -9.55 -8.03
N TRP A 60 5.24 -8.81 -8.48
CA TRP A 60 6.61 -9.30 -8.51
C TRP A 60 7.21 -9.57 -7.13
N ILE A 61 6.85 -8.78 -6.11
CA ILE A 61 7.32 -9.05 -4.74
C ILE A 61 6.55 -10.18 -4.05
N ILE A 62 5.32 -10.48 -4.47
CA ILE A 62 4.56 -11.65 -4.03
C ILE A 62 5.08 -12.93 -4.71
N TYR A 63 5.41 -12.86 -6.00
CA TYR A 63 5.72 -14.00 -6.85
C TYR A 63 6.71 -15.03 -6.25
N PRO A 64 7.86 -14.64 -5.67
CA PRO A 64 8.77 -15.61 -5.07
C PRO A 64 8.14 -16.44 -3.94
N PHE A 65 7.16 -15.90 -3.24
CA PHE A 65 6.50 -16.57 -2.11
C PHE A 65 5.45 -17.58 -2.56
N THR A 66 4.93 -17.46 -3.79
CA THR A 66 3.99 -18.44 -4.36
C THR A 66 4.64 -19.81 -4.58
N PHE A 67 5.97 -19.88 -4.70
CA PHE A 67 6.72 -21.13 -4.78
C PHE A 67 6.89 -21.83 -3.44
N ILE A 68 6.64 -21.15 -2.31
CA ILE A 68 6.73 -21.72 -0.96
C ILE A 68 5.38 -22.29 -0.58
N ALA A 69 4.35 -21.46 -0.58
CA ALA A 69 2.95 -21.85 -0.37
C ALA A 69 2.02 -20.68 -0.75
N ASN A 70 0.79 -21.01 -1.12
CA ASN A 70 -0.26 -20.04 -1.41
C ASN A 70 -1.20 -19.94 -0.20
N ASN A 71 -0.76 -19.24 0.83
CA ASN A 71 -1.55 -18.95 2.03
C ASN A 71 -1.22 -17.55 2.58
N GLU A 72 -2.03 -17.09 3.53
CA GLU A 72 -1.95 -15.75 4.11
C GLU A 72 -0.59 -15.45 4.73
N PHE A 73 0.05 -16.45 5.36
CA PHE A 73 1.36 -16.27 5.99
C PHE A 73 2.45 -15.99 4.95
N THR A 74 2.58 -16.88 3.96
CA THR A 74 3.70 -16.82 3.01
C THR A 74 3.65 -15.58 2.13
N ILE A 75 2.49 -15.24 1.58
CA ILE A 75 2.37 -14.04 0.72
C ILE A 75 2.64 -12.75 1.51
N ARG A 76 2.25 -12.69 2.78
CA ARG A 76 2.46 -11.55 3.66
C ARG A 76 3.87 -11.42 4.21
N LEU A 77 4.74 -12.41 4.05
CA LEU A 77 6.18 -12.24 4.31
C LEU A 77 6.77 -11.10 3.46
N SER A 78 6.25 -10.89 2.25
CA SER A 78 6.63 -9.77 1.39
C SER A 78 6.38 -8.40 2.05
N THR A 79 5.25 -8.23 2.76
CA THR A 79 4.95 -6.98 3.49
C THR A 79 5.85 -6.78 4.69
N VAL A 80 6.15 -7.85 5.43
CA VAL A 80 7.02 -7.80 6.61
C VAL A 80 8.44 -7.43 6.21
N ILE A 81 8.93 -7.95 5.09
CA ILE A 81 10.21 -7.56 4.52
C ILE A 81 10.18 -6.09 4.10
N ALA A 82 9.14 -5.67 3.38
CA ALA A 82 8.99 -4.28 2.94
C ALA A 82 8.99 -3.30 4.13
N MET A 83 8.26 -3.64 5.21
CA MET A 83 8.24 -2.88 6.45
C MET A 83 9.64 -2.79 7.10
N SER A 84 10.33 -3.93 7.20
CA SER A 84 11.65 -4.01 7.82
C SER A 84 12.68 -3.18 7.08
N VAL A 85 12.66 -3.24 5.75
CA VAL A 85 13.53 -2.42 4.88
C VAL A 85 13.17 -0.94 5.00
N THR A 86 11.87 -0.60 5.08
CA THR A 86 11.42 0.80 5.25
C THR A 86 12.02 1.40 6.52
N VAL A 87 11.79 0.79 7.68
CA VAL A 87 12.28 1.36 8.95
C VAL A 87 13.81 1.35 9.01
N TRP A 88 14.46 0.34 8.45
CA TRP A 88 15.92 0.28 8.38
C TRP A 88 16.51 1.49 7.65
N TYR A 89 15.97 1.85 6.48
CA TYR A 89 16.46 3.00 5.73
C TYR A 89 16.06 4.34 6.35
N LEU A 90 14.92 4.43 7.04
CA LEU A 90 14.57 5.62 7.82
C LEU A 90 15.55 5.86 8.96
N VAL A 91 15.95 4.81 9.67
CA VAL A 91 17.00 4.90 10.70
C VAL A 91 18.33 5.33 10.07
N LYS A 92 18.75 4.68 8.97
CA LYS A 92 20.01 5.00 8.30
C LYS A 92 20.08 6.44 7.81
N VAL A 93 19.03 6.93 7.16
CA VAL A 93 19.01 8.33 6.67
C VAL A 93 19.02 9.32 7.84
N SER A 94 18.35 9.00 8.95
CA SER A 94 18.34 9.85 10.13
C SER A 94 19.71 9.92 10.81
N LEU A 95 20.45 8.81 10.88
CA LEU A 95 21.83 8.76 11.39
C LEU A 95 22.78 9.59 10.54
N GLU A 96 22.59 9.60 9.22
CA GLU A 96 23.45 10.35 8.30
C GLU A 96 23.10 11.85 8.23
N ALA A 97 21.82 12.19 8.40
CA ALA A 97 21.34 13.57 8.31
C ALA A 97 21.63 14.36 9.60
N PHE A 98 21.52 13.73 10.78
CA PHE A 98 21.46 14.41 12.07
C PHE A 98 22.57 13.89 13.00
N GLN A 99 23.76 14.47 12.87
CA GLN A 99 24.99 14.04 13.59
C GLN A 99 25.35 14.98 14.75
N ASN A 100 24.66 16.11 14.92
CA ASN A 100 24.93 17.03 16.00
C ASN A 100 24.48 16.44 17.35
N LYS A 101 25.17 16.83 18.44
CA LYS A 101 24.89 16.32 19.79
C LYS A 101 23.45 16.47 20.25
N ASP A 102 22.78 17.58 19.86
CA ASP A 102 21.37 17.82 20.18
C ASP A 102 20.40 16.99 19.32
N GLU A 103 20.89 16.35 18.29
CA GLU A 103 20.12 15.64 17.26
C GLU A 103 20.43 14.13 17.22
N GLU A 104 21.44 13.68 17.99
CA GLU A 104 21.96 12.29 17.96
C GLU A 104 20.89 11.20 18.19
N ASN A 105 19.82 11.54 18.90
CA ASN A 105 18.73 10.61 19.21
C ASN A 105 17.61 10.59 18.13
N THR A 106 17.72 11.36 17.06
CA THR A 106 16.70 11.43 16.01
C THR A 106 16.33 10.06 15.46
N ALA A 107 17.34 9.23 15.16
CA ALA A 107 17.12 7.90 14.61
C ALA A 107 16.34 6.97 15.57
N TRP A 108 16.53 7.12 16.90
CA TRP A 108 15.73 6.43 17.91
C TRP A 108 14.27 6.85 17.87
N TYR A 109 14.04 8.16 17.86
CA TYR A 109 12.67 8.67 17.83
C TYR A 109 11.97 8.26 16.53
N VAL A 110 12.65 8.33 15.38
CA VAL A 110 12.14 7.85 14.09
C VAL A 110 11.78 6.36 14.14
N PHE A 111 12.67 5.53 14.67
CA PHE A 111 12.43 4.09 14.83
C PHE A 111 11.17 3.80 15.64
N PHE A 112 11.06 4.36 16.85
CA PHE A 112 9.92 4.09 17.72
C PHE A 112 8.62 4.73 17.23
N ILE A 113 8.67 5.93 16.62
CA ILE A 113 7.50 6.54 16.01
C ILE A 113 6.98 5.64 14.88
N PHE A 114 7.87 5.08 14.05
CA PHE A 114 7.47 4.19 12.98
C PHE A 114 6.85 2.90 13.50
N ILE A 115 7.55 2.16 14.38
CA ILE A 115 7.07 0.84 14.85
C ILE A 115 5.86 0.91 15.78
N ALA A 116 5.60 2.05 16.42
CA ALA A 116 4.40 2.25 17.24
C ALA A 116 3.22 2.86 16.46
N ASN A 117 3.40 3.24 15.19
CA ASN A 117 2.37 3.97 14.45
C ASN A 117 1.24 3.05 13.95
N PRO A 118 -0.04 3.39 14.25
CA PRO A 118 -1.18 2.60 13.82
C PRO A 118 -1.30 2.45 12.30
N ALA A 119 -1.03 3.51 11.53
CA ALA A 119 -1.10 3.47 10.06
C ALA A 119 -0.03 2.55 9.46
N VAL A 120 1.16 2.46 10.08
CA VAL A 120 2.21 1.50 9.70
C VAL A 120 1.73 0.07 9.93
N HIS A 121 1.17 -0.21 11.12
CA HIS A 121 0.63 -1.53 11.42
C HIS A 121 -0.45 -1.96 10.43
N MET A 122 -1.38 -1.07 10.09
CA MET A 122 -2.44 -1.37 9.12
C MET A 122 -1.90 -1.49 7.69
N GLY A 123 -0.98 -0.59 7.30
CA GLY A 123 -0.42 -0.56 5.94
C GLY A 123 0.50 -1.73 5.60
N TYR A 124 0.99 -2.47 6.60
CA TYR A 124 1.82 -3.67 6.41
C TYR A 124 1.18 -4.97 6.94
N VAL A 125 -0.12 -4.94 7.24
CA VAL A 125 -0.87 -6.18 7.47
C VAL A 125 -1.11 -6.89 6.14
N PHE A 126 -1.58 -6.16 5.14
CA PHE A 126 -1.93 -6.67 3.83
C PHE A 126 -0.96 -6.20 2.76
N ILE A 127 -0.72 -7.04 1.74
CA ILE A 127 0.10 -6.62 0.61
C ILE A 127 -0.73 -5.77 -0.36
N THR A 128 -0.26 -4.55 -0.59
CA THR A 128 -0.83 -3.61 -1.56
C THR A 128 0.30 -2.91 -2.31
N PRO A 129 0.06 -2.20 -3.41
CA PRO A 129 1.07 -1.39 -4.11
C PRO A 129 1.77 -0.34 -3.21
N ASP A 130 1.15 0.04 -2.10
CA ASP A 130 1.75 0.96 -1.13
C ASP A 130 2.91 0.34 -0.36
N SER A 131 2.89 -0.98 -0.11
CA SER A 131 3.96 -1.68 0.62
C SER A 131 5.32 -1.58 -0.07
N PRO A 132 5.49 -1.97 -1.36
CA PRO A 132 6.75 -1.75 -2.07
C PRO A 132 7.05 -0.27 -2.30
N LEU A 133 6.04 0.58 -2.53
CA LEU A 133 6.25 2.02 -2.68
C LEU A 133 6.93 2.62 -1.44
N MET A 134 6.44 2.32 -0.24
CA MET A 134 7.03 2.79 1.02
C MET A 134 8.46 2.28 1.22
N MET A 135 8.70 1.01 0.90
CA MET A 135 10.02 0.39 0.96
C MET A 135 11.03 1.14 0.08
N PHE A 136 10.70 1.32 -1.20
CA PHE A 136 11.58 2.01 -2.14
C PHE A 136 11.67 3.51 -1.84
N TRP A 137 10.61 4.13 -1.33
CA TRP A 137 10.63 5.53 -0.89
C TRP A 137 11.63 5.76 0.22
N ALA A 138 11.62 4.93 1.27
CA ALA A 138 12.56 5.05 2.38
C ALA A 138 14.01 4.76 1.95
N ALA A 139 14.24 3.75 1.11
CA ALA A 139 15.55 3.50 0.52
C ALA A 139 15.99 4.67 -0.39
N GLY A 140 15.07 5.23 -1.16
CA GLY A 140 15.29 6.41 -1.99
C GLY A 140 15.65 7.64 -1.19
N LEU A 141 14.99 7.89 -0.04
CA LEU A 141 15.38 8.95 0.90
C LEU A 141 16.87 8.82 1.27
N TYR A 142 17.29 7.62 1.64
CA TYR A 142 18.69 7.39 2.03
C TYR A 142 19.67 7.58 0.88
N TYR A 143 19.48 6.90 -0.25
CA TYR A 143 20.46 6.94 -1.34
C TYR A 143 20.47 8.29 -2.08
N THR A 144 19.32 8.95 -2.23
CA THR A 144 19.27 10.30 -2.80
C THR A 144 19.94 11.31 -1.86
N PHE A 145 19.70 11.20 -0.54
CA PHE A 145 20.39 12.02 0.45
C PHE A 145 21.90 11.83 0.39
N MET A 146 22.39 10.58 0.33
CA MET A 146 23.82 10.25 0.21
C MET A 146 24.43 10.77 -1.09
N ALA A 147 23.71 10.64 -2.21
CA ALA A 147 24.13 11.18 -3.51
C ALA A 147 24.32 12.70 -3.44
N LEU A 148 23.34 13.40 -2.88
CA LEU A 148 23.37 14.87 -2.77
C LEU A 148 24.40 15.38 -1.74
N LYS A 149 24.65 14.62 -0.65
CA LYS A 149 25.57 14.98 0.41
C LYS A 149 27.03 14.71 0.04
N TYR A 150 27.32 13.53 -0.51
CA TYR A 150 28.70 13.05 -0.72
C TYR A 150 29.11 13.01 -2.20
N GLY A 151 28.20 13.16 -3.14
CA GLY A 151 28.50 13.15 -4.56
C GLY A 151 29.04 11.82 -5.08
N ARG A 152 28.65 10.67 -4.49
CA ARG A 152 29.16 9.35 -4.90
C ARG A 152 28.35 8.82 -6.08
N THR A 153 29.02 8.45 -7.18
CA THR A 153 28.38 7.93 -8.39
C THR A 153 27.45 6.75 -8.12
N LYS A 154 27.86 5.80 -7.26
CA LYS A 154 27.03 4.65 -6.91
C LYS A 154 25.70 5.04 -6.28
N ASP A 155 25.68 6.10 -5.47
CA ASP A 155 24.47 6.52 -4.76
C ASP A 155 23.48 7.18 -5.75
N PHE A 156 23.97 7.90 -6.77
CA PHE A 156 23.14 8.38 -7.88
C PHE A 156 22.55 7.23 -8.70
N ILE A 157 23.35 6.23 -9.03
CA ILE A 157 22.90 5.04 -9.78
C ILE A 157 21.81 4.31 -9.00
N ILE A 158 22.06 3.99 -7.72
CA ILE A 158 21.07 3.30 -6.86
C ILE A 158 19.82 4.15 -6.69
N SER A 159 19.94 5.47 -6.49
CA SER A 159 18.79 6.37 -6.42
C SER A 159 17.93 6.30 -7.69
N GLY A 160 18.54 6.24 -8.87
CA GLY A 160 17.83 6.08 -10.15
C GLY A 160 17.01 4.79 -10.21
N PHE A 161 17.62 3.66 -9.84
CA PHE A 161 16.90 2.38 -9.75
C PHE A 161 15.74 2.42 -8.74
N LEU A 162 15.94 3.04 -7.58
CA LEU A 162 14.91 3.14 -6.55
C LEU A 162 13.74 4.02 -6.98
N VAL A 163 14.02 5.14 -7.68
CA VAL A 163 12.97 5.98 -8.28
C VAL A 163 12.16 5.20 -9.32
N GLY A 164 12.83 4.45 -10.18
CA GLY A 164 12.15 3.54 -11.12
C GLY A 164 11.29 2.51 -10.39
N ALA A 165 11.82 1.87 -9.35
CA ALA A 165 11.09 0.89 -8.55
C ALA A 165 9.87 1.49 -7.82
N MET A 166 9.95 2.73 -7.33
CA MET A 166 8.78 3.45 -6.78
C MET A 166 7.67 3.60 -7.82
N MET A 167 8.02 4.00 -9.04
CA MET A 167 7.05 4.17 -10.11
C MET A 167 6.49 2.83 -10.62
N LEU A 168 7.30 1.77 -10.61
CA LEU A 168 6.85 0.39 -10.87
C LEU A 168 5.94 -0.15 -9.75
N SER A 169 6.00 0.43 -8.54
CA SER A 169 5.11 0.06 -7.43
C SER A 169 3.75 0.75 -7.54
N LYS A 170 3.75 2.06 -7.78
CA LYS A 170 2.53 2.87 -7.90
C LYS A 170 2.85 4.14 -8.69
N TYR A 171 1.94 4.58 -9.55
CA TYR A 171 2.14 5.81 -10.33
C TYR A 171 2.42 7.05 -9.47
N ALA A 172 1.91 7.08 -8.22
CA ALA A 172 2.23 8.13 -7.25
C ALA A 172 3.74 8.21 -6.89
N GLY A 173 4.54 7.19 -7.22
CA GLY A 173 6.00 7.21 -7.09
C GLY A 173 6.67 8.38 -7.80
N ILE A 174 6.04 8.96 -8.83
CA ILE A 174 6.52 10.15 -9.55
C ILE A 174 6.67 11.39 -8.62
N LEU A 175 5.94 11.42 -7.51
CA LEU A 175 6.00 12.53 -6.56
C LEU A 175 7.35 12.60 -5.83
N PHE A 176 8.08 11.47 -5.72
CA PHE A 176 9.42 11.47 -5.14
C PHE A 176 10.42 12.27 -5.99
N PRO A 177 10.69 11.91 -7.27
CA PRO A 177 11.61 12.68 -8.09
C PRO A 177 11.13 14.11 -8.31
N ALA A 178 9.82 14.38 -8.35
CA ALA A 178 9.29 15.75 -8.41
C ALA A 178 9.68 16.58 -7.18
N ALA A 179 9.54 16.00 -5.98
CA ALA A 179 9.93 16.65 -4.72
C ALA A 179 11.46 16.89 -4.65
N VAL A 180 12.27 15.88 -5.05
CA VAL A 180 13.72 16.00 -5.13
C VAL A 180 14.13 17.08 -6.12
N PHE A 181 13.51 17.14 -7.29
CA PHE A 181 13.81 18.15 -8.30
C PHE A 181 13.50 19.57 -7.79
N LEU A 182 12.36 19.78 -7.15
CA LEU A 182 12.00 21.05 -6.53
C LEU A 182 12.99 21.42 -5.41
N TYR A 183 13.41 20.47 -4.58
CA TYR A 183 14.45 20.71 -3.58
C TYR A 183 15.77 21.14 -4.23
N ILE A 184 16.19 20.47 -5.30
CA ILE A 184 17.41 20.82 -6.04
C ILE A 184 17.31 22.23 -6.61
N LEU A 185 16.19 22.59 -7.23
CA LEU A 185 15.97 23.93 -7.81
C LEU A 185 16.05 25.03 -6.76
N VAL A 186 15.60 24.80 -5.55
CA VAL A 186 15.58 25.81 -4.48
C VAL A 186 16.88 25.81 -3.69
N CYS A 187 17.40 24.64 -3.29
CA CYS A 187 18.46 24.52 -2.29
C CYS A 187 19.82 24.09 -2.85
N ARG A 188 19.85 23.40 -4.00
CA ARG A 188 21.05 22.72 -4.51
C ARG A 188 21.21 22.84 -6.03
N ARG A 189 21.05 24.04 -6.59
CA ARG A 189 21.18 24.29 -8.05
C ARG A 189 22.54 23.88 -8.63
N ASP A 190 23.56 23.77 -7.78
CA ASP A 190 24.88 23.21 -8.14
C ASP A 190 24.78 21.80 -8.73
N VAL A 191 23.87 20.97 -8.22
CA VAL A 191 23.67 19.57 -8.64
C VAL A 191 23.10 19.47 -10.07
N LEU A 192 22.42 20.49 -10.58
CA LEU A 192 21.92 20.49 -11.97
C LEU A 192 23.03 20.40 -13.02
N LYS A 193 24.24 20.81 -12.67
CA LYS A 193 25.43 20.72 -13.52
C LYS A 193 26.16 19.38 -13.40
N ASP A 194 25.77 18.54 -12.45
CA ASP A 194 26.37 17.23 -12.21
C ASP A 194 25.74 16.19 -13.16
N TYR A 195 26.54 15.63 -14.06
CA TYR A 195 26.06 14.63 -15.03
C TYR A 195 25.47 13.38 -14.33
N ARG A 196 25.88 13.07 -13.11
CA ARG A 196 25.41 11.91 -12.34
C ARG A 196 23.92 12.00 -11.97
N LEU A 197 23.40 13.23 -11.78
CA LEU A 197 21.97 13.47 -11.63
C LEU A 197 21.20 13.00 -12.87
N TRP A 198 21.70 13.35 -14.04
CA TRP A 198 21.05 12.99 -15.32
C TRP A 198 21.19 11.49 -15.62
N VAL A 199 22.32 10.88 -15.25
CA VAL A 199 22.47 9.40 -15.31
C VAL A 199 21.42 8.73 -14.41
N SER A 200 21.21 9.22 -13.19
CA SER A 200 20.16 8.72 -12.28
C SER A 200 18.77 8.80 -12.93
N LEU A 201 18.45 9.94 -13.56
CA LEU A 201 17.19 10.13 -14.26
C LEU A 201 17.03 9.15 -15.44
N VAL A 202 18.06 8.97 -16.25
CA VAL A 202 18.04 8.01 -17.38
C VAL A 202 17.79 6.59 -16.87
N ILE A 203 18.47 6.18 -15.79
CA ILE A 203 18.24 4.87 -15.15
C ILE A 203 16.79 4.74 -14.69
N ALA A 204 16.24 5.75 -14.03
CA ALA A 204 14.84 5.72 -13.58
C ALA A 204 13.87 5.56 -14.77
N ILE A 205 14.11 6.28 -15.87
CA ILE A 205 13.30 6.16 -17.10
C ILE A 205 13.41 4.77 -17.72
N LEU A 206 14.63 4.20 -17.80
CA LEU A 206 14.83 2.85 -18.34
C LEU A 206 14.11 1.79 -17.51
N CYS A 207 14.03 1.96 -16.18
CA CYS A 207 13.25 1.08 -15.31
C CYS A 207 11.74 1.08 -15.63
N LEU A 208 11.22 2.09 -16.33
CA LEU A 208 9.80 2.15 -16.70
C LEU A 208 9.46 1.35 -17.95
N PHE A 209 10.46 0.74 -18.60
CA PHE A 209 10.24 -0.08 -19.79
C PHE A 209 9.08 -1.08 -19.64
N PRO A 210 8.93 -1.83 -18.52
CA PRO A 210 7.82 -2.76 -18.36
C PRO A 210 6.44 -2.10 -18.45
N ILE A 211 6.26 -0.93 -17.84
CA ILE A 211 4.98 -0.18 -17.89
C ILE A 211 4.68 0.24 -19.33
N PHE A 212 5.66 0.84 -20.01
CA PHE A 212 5.46 1.34 -21.39
C PHE A 212 5.21 0.21 -22.37
N TYR A 213 5.98 -0.90 -22.25
CA TYR A 213 5.84 -2.06 -23.14
C TYR A 213 4.46 -2.71 -22.98
N TRP A 214 4.01 -2.96 -21.74
CA TRP A 214 2.70 -3.53 -21.47
C TRP A 214 1.56 -2.62 -21.98
N ASN A 215 1.64 -1.31 -21.70
CA ASN A 215 0.66 -0.35 -22.18
C ASN A 215 0.62 -0.25 -23.71
N TYR A 216 1.77 -0.32 -24.39
CA TYR A 216 1.83 -0.37 -25.85
C TYR A 216 1.06 -1.57 -26.41
N GLN A 217 1.19 -2.74 -25.76
CA GLN A 217 0.47 -3.95 -26.18
C GLN A 217 -1.05 -3.91 -25.88
N HIS A 218 -1.48 -3.05 -24.96
CA HIS A 218 -2.87 -2.95 -24.48
C HIS A 218 -3.48 -1.56 -24.75
N ASP A 219 -3.16 -0.91 -25.87
CA ASP A 219 -3.75 0.35 -26.32
C ASP A 219 -3.71 1.48 -25.27
N TRP A 220 -2.68 1.50 -24.42
CA TRP A 220 -2.47 2.49 -23.36
C TRP A 220 -3.58 2.52 -22.30
N ILE A 221 -4.29 1.42 -22.11
CA ILE A 221 -5.52 1.36 -21.30
C ILE A 221 -5.27 1.71 -19.84
N SER A 222 -4.14 1.26 -19.24
CA SER A 222 -3.82 1.57 -17.84
C SER A 222 -3.51 3.05 -17.65
N ILE A 223 -2.74 3.65 -18.56
CA ILE A 223 -2.39 5.09 -18.49
C ILE A 223 -3.64 5.94 -18.75
N LYS A 224 -4.50 5.57 -19.69
CA LYS A 224 -5.80 6.24 -19.93
C LYS A 224 -6.68 6.18 -18.70
N PHE A 225 -6.81 5.02 -18.07
CA PHE A 225 -7.55 4.85 -16.82
C PHE A 225 -7.02 5.76 -15.71
N GLN A 226 -5.70 5.81 -15.51
CA GLN A 226 -5.09 6.68 -14.50
C GLN A 226 -5.30 8.17 -14.81
N TYR A 227 -5.24 8.56 -16.07
CA TYR A 227 -5.50 9.93 -16.51
C TYR A 227 -6.96 10.32 -16.24
N GLU A 228 -7.93 9.50 -16.66
CA GLU A 228 -9.36 9.73 -16.43
C GLU A 228 -9.67 9.72 -14.92
N HIS A 229 -9.09 8.79 -14.18
CA HIS A 229 -9.23 8.74 -12.73
C HIS A 229 -8.62 9.97 -12.04
N GLY A 230 -7.55 10.53 -12.59
CA GLY A 230 -6.89 11.73 -12.10
C GLY A 230 -7.56 13.06 -12.49
N THR A 231 -8.29 13.10 -13.63
CA THR A 231 -8.84 14.34 -14.22
C THR A 231 -10.36 14.45 -14.07
N SER A 232 -11.03 13.56 -13.32
CA SER A 232 -12.49 13.43 -13.25
C SER A 232 -13.26 14.73 -13.10
N LYS A 233 -14.23 14.85 -13.98
CA LYS A 233 -15.49 15.64 -13.98
C LYS A 233 -15.57 16.85 -13.05
N GLY A 234 -15.18 18.01 -13.58
CA GLY A 234 -15.56 19.33 -13.05
C GLY A 234 -14.84 19.75 -11.75
N PHE A 235 -14.60 21.05 -11.64
CA PHE A 235 -14.06 21.67 -10.42
C PHE A 235 -15.19 21.84 -9.38
N THR A 236 -15.61 20.72 -8.78
CA THR A 236 -16.61 20.74 -7.71
C THR A 236 -15.93 20.47 -6.37
N PHE A 237 -16.13 21.37 -5.39
CA PHE A 237 -15.56 21.19 -4.07
C PHE A 237 -16.08 19.92 -3.40
N ALA A 238 -15.15 19.06 -2.91
CA ALA A 238 -15.48 17.77 -2.30
C ALA A 238 -16.09 17.87 -0.87
N GLY A 239 -16.26 19.11 -0.34
CA GLY A 239 -16.97 19.34 0.91
C GLY A 239 -16.31 18.66 2.12
N TRP A 240 -17.12 17.92 2.86
CA TRP A 240 -16.66 17.22 4.07
C TRP A 240 -15.61 16.14 3.80
N ASP A 241 -15.64 15.47 2.66
CA ASP A 241 -14.61 14.46 2.31
C ASP A 241 -13.22 15.07 2.28
N PHE A 242 -13.09 16.31 1.77
CA PHE A 242 -11.82 17.03 1.78
C PHE A 242 -11.35 17.37 3.19
N ILE A 243 -12.26 17.88 4.04
CA ILE A 243 -11.92 18.21 5.44
C ILE A 243 -11.47 16.96 6.18
N LEU A 244 -12.22 15.85 6.05
CA LEU A 244 -11.89 14.57 6.68
C LEU A 244 -10.56 14.01 6.14
N PHE A 245 -10.27 14.18 4.86
CA PHE A 245 -8.99 13.78 4.28
C PHE A 245 -7.81 14.58 4.86
N ILE A 246 -7.93 15.92 5.01
CA ILE A 246 -6.91 16.74 5.66
C ILE A 246 -6.71 16.33 7.12
N LEU A 247 -7.80 16.24 7.88
CA LEU A 247 -7.73 15.87 9.30
C LEU A 247 -7.15 14.45 9.47
N GLY A 248 -7.55 13.52 8.63
CA GLY A 248 -7.01 12.17 8.60
C GLY A 248 -5.51 12.16 8.30
N SER A 249 -5.09 12.91 7.28
CA SER A 249 -3.68 13.01 6.88
C SER A 249 -2.79 13.63 7.95
N LEU A 250 -3.28 14.62 8.69
CA LEU A 250 -2.51 15.36 9.67
C LEU A 250 -2.57 14.78 11.08
N PHE A 251 -3.65 14.06 11.44
CA PHE A 251 -3.88 13.64 12.81
C PHE A 251 -4.21 12.15 12.98
N VAL A 252 -4.72 11.45 11.95
CA VAL A 252 -4.98 10.01 12.03
C VAL A 252 -3.72 9.24 11.63
N ILE A 253 -3.15 9.56 10.46
CA ILE A 253 -1.94 8.88 9.97
C ILE A 253 -0.75 9.05 10.92
N PRO A 254 -0.33 10.28 11.33
CA PRO A 254 0.78 10.46 12.28
C PRO A 254 0.37 10.26 13.75
N THR A 255 -0.89 10.08 14.05
CA THR A 255 -1.57 10.27 15.35
C THR A 255 -1.64 11.75 15.79
N PRO A 256 -2.60 12.14 16.64
CA PRO A 256 -2.81 13.56 17.00
C PRO A 256 -1.58 14.22 17.62
N VAL A 257 -0.85 13.47 18.46
CA VAL A 257 0.33 14.00 19.16
C VAL A 257 1.46 14.32 18.19
N PHE A 258 1.76 13.38 17.29
CA PHE A 258 2.84 13.56 16.31
C PHE A 258 2.44 14.47 15.14
N GLY A 259 1.16 14.52 14.79
CA GLY A 259 0.63 15.50 13.85
C GLY A 259 0.77 16.94 14.37
N TYR A 260 0.47 17.15 15.67
CA TYR A 260 0.73 18.44 16.32
C TYR A 260 2.22 18.80 16.31
N VAL A 261 3.12 17.87 16.63
CA VAL A 261 4.57 18.10 16.55
C VAL A 261 4.98 18.50 15.13
N PHE A 262 4.53 17.75 14.12
CA PHE A 262 4.82 18.05 12.72
C PHE A 262 4.40 19.48 12.35
N LEU A 263 3.15 19.84 12.59
CA LEU A 263 2.62 21.18 12.25
C LEU A 263 3.30 22.31 13.01
N LYS A 264 3.54 22.13 14.32
CA LYS A 264 4.15 23.17 15.17
C LYS A 264 5.57 23.51 14.72
N TYR A 265 6.35 22.50 14.34
CA TYR A 265 7.79 22.71 14.07
C TYR A 265 8.11 22.91 12.60
N LEU A 266 7.20 22.58 11.69
CA LEU A 266 7.39 22.73 10.25
C LEU A 266 7.75 24.18 9.83
N TRP A 267 7.21 25.18 10.53
CA TRP A 267 7.34 26.59 10.19
C TRP A 267 8.43 27.33 10.97
N LEU A 268 9.22 26.64 11.78
CA LEU A 268 10.29 27.30 12.53
C LEU A 268 11.43 27.69 11.59
N LYS A 269 12.00 28.87 11.83
CA LYS A 269 13.12 29.40 11.01
C LYS A 269 14.32 28.44 10.95
N ASP A 270 14.58 27.69 12.02
CA ASP A 270 15.68 26.74 12.08
C ASP A 270 15.47 25.57 11.11
N TYR A 271 14.23 25.14 10.88
CA TYR A 271 13.88 24.14 9.87
C TYR A 271 14.13 24.65 8.45
N LEU A 272 13.78 25.93 8.20
CA LEU A 272 13.90 26.55 6.87
C LEU A 272 15.34 26.97 6.52
N ARG A 273 16.27 26.96 7.47
CA ARG A 273 17.69 27.28 7.25
C ARG A 273 18.59 26.06 7.07
N ASN A 274 18.19 24.91 7.55
CA ASN A 274 18.96 23.67 7.45
C ASN A 274 18.62 22.93 6.15
N LYS A 275 19.60 22.81 5.24
CA LYS A 275 19.41 22.17 3.94
C LYS A 275 19.07 20.66 4.05
N GLU A 276 19.61 19.99 5.05
CA GLU A 276 19.29 18.56 5.31
C GLU A 276 17.83 18.41 5.76
N VAL A 277 17.35 19.30 6.64
CA VAL A 277 15.95 19.31 7.05
C VAL A 277 15.03 19.66 5.88
N LEU A 278 15.40 20.66 5.07
CA LEU A 278 14.63 21.05 3.88
C LEU A 278 14.46 19.91 2.88
N PHE A 279 15.45 19.00 2.75
CA PHE A 279 15.30 17.81 1.91
C PHE A 279 14.06 17.01 2.33
N PHE A 280 13.92 16.71 3.62
CA PHE A 280 12.74 15.97 4.11
C PHE A 280 11.46 16.79 4.07
N VAL A 281 11.53 18.13 4.25
CA VAL A 281 10.38 19.01 4.12
C VAL A 281 9.81 18.96 2.71
N PHE A 282 10.63 19.03 1.66
CA PHE A 282 10.16 18.91 0.28
C PHE A 282 9.53 17.55 0.02
N LEU A 283 10.16 16.47 0.49
CA LEU A 283 9.66 15.10 0.31
C LEU A 283 8.43 14.76 1.17
N ALA A 284 8.13 15.55 2.18
CA ALA A 284 6.87 15.47 2.92
C ALA A 284 5.79 16.37 2.27
N LEU A 285 6.11 17.64 2.02
CA LEU A 285 5.10 18.62 1.62
C LEU A 285 4.67 18.50 0.16
N VAL A 286 5.57 18.15 -0.77
CA VAL A 286 5.19 18.08 -2.20
C VAL A 286 4.12 17.02 -2.45
N PRO A 287 4.26 15.76 -1.98
CA PRO A 287 3.17 14.79 -2.09
C PRO A 287 1.91 15.19 -1.30
N MET A 288 2.09 15.76 -0.11
CA MET A 288 0.97 16.22 0.72
C MET A 288 0.14 17.29 0.03
N LEU A 289 0.79 18.33 -0.49
CA LEU A 289 0.12 19.41 -1.21
C LEU A 289 -0.52 18.95 -2.52
N PHE A 290 0.12 18.01 -3.23
CA PHE A 290 -0.47 17.38 -4.41
C PHE A 290 -1.78 16.66 -4.09
N PHE A 291 -1.80 15.84 -3.05
CA PHE A 291 -3.02 15.13 -2.68
C PHE A 291 -4.06 16.02 -2.03
N PHE A 292 -3.67 17.07 -1.31
CA PHE A 292 -4.61 18.09 -0.81
C PHE A 292 -5.25 18.86 -1.97
N TYR A 293 -4.46 19.24 -2.98
CA TYR A 293 -5.01 19.85 -4.19
C TYR A 293 -6.02 18.94 -4.90
N LYS A 294 -5.69 17.65 -5.08
CA LYS A 294 -6.61 16.67 -5.67
C LYS A 294 -7.83 16.40 -4.80
N GLY A 295 -7.64 16.30 -3.50
CA GLY A 295 -8.70 16.06 -2.52
C GLY A 295 -9.70 17.21 -2.41
N PHE A 296 -9.30 18.43 -2.79
CA PHE A 296 -10.22 19.55 -2.87
C PHE A 296 -11.35 19.31 -3.87
N PHE A 297 -11.09 18.58 -4.96
CA PHE A 297 -12.04 18.35 -6.04
C PHE A 297 -12.66 16.94 -6.03
N LYS A 298 -12.09 16.00 -5.28
CA LYS A 298 -12.49 14.60 -5.31
C LYS A 298 -12.22 13.94 -3.97
N LYS A 299 -13.10 13.01 -3.56
CA LYS A 299 -12.84 12.12 -2.44
C LYS A 299 -11.52 11.36 -2.64
N MET A 300 -10.66 11.39 -1.61
CA MET A 300 -9.36 10.75 -1.60
C MET A 300 -9.29 9.72 -0.47
N GLU A 301 -8.61 8.61 -0.74
CA GLU A 301 -8.34 7.62 0.30
C GLU A 301 -7.10 7.98 1.11
N LEU A 302 -7.13 7.75 2.43
CA LEU A 302 -6.06 8.15 3.36
C LEU A 302 -4.71 7.48 3.08
N ASN A 303 -4.70 6.28 2.49
CA ASN A 303 -3.47 5.60 2.14
C ASN A 303 -2.65 6.32 1.05
N TRP A 304 -3.26 7.22 0.27
CA TRP A 304 -2.55 7.94 -0.79
C TRP A 304 -1.51 8.94 -0.25
N ILE A 305 -1.70 9.44 0.99
CA ILE A 305 -0.77 10.38 1.65
C ILE A 305 0.44 9.68 2.30
N ILE A 306 0.45 8.35 2.38
CA ILE A 306 1.48 7.60 3.13
C ILE A 306 2.93 7.93 2.70
N PRO A 307 3.26 8.13 1.40
CA PRO A 307 4.61 8.53 1.02
C PRO A 307 5.07 9.85 1.68
N ALA A 308 4.18 10.83 1.80
CA ALA A 308 4.45 12.07 2.53
C ALA A 308 4.72 11.81 4.02
N PHE A 309 3.95 10.91 4.61
CA PHE A 309 4.09 10.55 6.02
C PHE A 309 5.43 9.87 6.31
N ILE A 310 5.92 8.97 5.45
CA ILE A 310 7.24 8.34 5.59
C ILE A 310 8.34 9.40 5.73
N SER A 311 8.31 10.46 4.92
CA SER A 311 9.25 11.58 5.04
C SER A 311 9.00 12.42 6.30
N SER A 312 7.74 12.60 6.71
CA SER A 312 7.35 13.38 7.89
C SER A 312 7.82 12.73 9.19
N ILE A 313 7.88 11.39 9.28
CA ILE A 313 8.40 10.69 10.48
C ILE A 313 9.82 11.16 10.82
N VAL A 314 10.67 11.37 9.80
CA VAL A 314 12.04 11.86 10.00
C VAL A 314 12.04 13.26 10.60
N LEU A 315 11.17 14.15 10.10
CA LEU A 315 11.01 15.52 10.62
C LEU A 315 10.46 15.53 12.05
N ILE A 316 9.51 14.65 12.36
CA ILE A 316 8.93 14.52 13.71
C ILE A 316 10.01 14.03 14.69
N GLY A 317 10.76 12.99 14.32
CA GLY A 317 11.87 12.47 15.13
C GLY A 317 12.95 13.52 15.38
N TYR A 318 13.31 14.29 14.35
CA TYR A 318 14.21 15.42 14.46
C TYR A 318 13.69 16.50 15.42
N ALA A 319 12.42 16.89 15.32
CA ALA A 319 11.82 17.85 16.24
C ALA A 319 11.86 17.38 17.69
N VAL A 320 11.51 16.12 17.91
CA VAL A 320 11.53 15.51 19.26
C VAL A 320 12.94 15.56 19.86
N ALA A 321 13.97 15.24 19.06
CA ALA A 321 15.36 15.29 19.49
C ALA A 321 15.81 16.72 19.76
N LYS A 322 15.71 17.59 18.74
CA LYS A 322 16.20 18.97 18.74
C LYS A 322 15.63 19.83 19.88
N TYR A 323 14.33 19.68 20.12
CA TYR A 323 13.63 20.47 21.12
C TYR A 323 13.40 19.71 22.44
N ASN A 324 14.08 18.57 22.65
CA ASN A 324 14.05 17.77 23.87
C ASN A 324 12.64 17.42 24.35
N MET A 325 11.77 16.98 23.40
CA MET A 325 10.35 16.74 23.65
C MET A 325 10.05 15.36 24.25
N LYS A 326 10.85 14.89 25.21
CA LYS A 326 10.77 13.53 25.81
C LYS A 326 9.37 13.18 26.36
N LYS A 327 8.70 14.15 27.00
CA LYS A 327 7.34 13.93 27.55
C LYS A 327 6.33 13.74 26.42
N THR A 328 6.34 14.62 25.41
CA THR A 328 5.46 14.53 24.24
C THR A 328 5.68 13.22 23.49
N PHE A 329 6.93 12.82 23.30
CA PHE A 329 7.27 11.53 22.70
C PHE A 329 6.70 10.37 23.51
N LYS A 330 6.92 10.32 24.84
CA LYS A 330 6.40 9.25 25.70
C LYS A 330 4.87 9.12 25.59
N TYR A 331 4.15 10.22 25.70
CA TYR A 331 2.68 10.18 25.60
C TYR A 331 2.21 9.85 24.18
N GLY A 332 2.90 10.35 23.15
CA GLY A 332 2.64 10.00 21.76
C GLY A 332 2.79 8.49 21.48
N ILE A 333 3.87 7.88 21.98
CA ILE A 333 4.10 6.44 21.84
C ILE A 333 3.05 5.62 22.61
N ILE A 334 2.74 5.99 23.86
CA ILE A 334 1.70 5.30 24.65
C ILE A 334 0.36 5.36 23.91
N PHE A 335 -0.04 6.54 23.45
CA PHE A 335 -1.28 6.73 22.70
C PHE A 335 -1.29 5.88 21.42
N SER A 336 -0.20 5.88 20.65
CA SER A 336 -0.05 5.09 19.44
C SER A 336 -0.17 3.59 19.71
N ILE A 337 0.50 3.08 20.75
CA ILE A 337 0.44 1.65 21.12
C ILE A 337 -1.00 1.26 21.52
N VAL A 338 -1.71 2.10 22.29
CA VAL A 338 -3.11 1.84 22.65
C VAL A 338 -3.97 1.71 21.39
N LEU A 339 -3.81 2.62 20.42
CA LEU A 339 -4.52 2.54 19.15
C LEU A 339 -4.14 1.28 18.34
N VAL A 340 -2.87 0.90 18.30
CA VAL A 340 -2.41 -0.34 17.63
C VAL A 340 -3.08 -1.56 18.26
N VAL A 341 -3.15 -1.63 19.60
CA VAL A 341 -3.81 -2.75 20.29
C VAL A 341 -5.30 -2.80 19.93
N ILE A 342 -6.00 -1.66 19.97
CA ILE A 342 -7.42 -1.57 19.59
C ILE A 342 -7.62 -2.05 18.15
N LEU A 343 -6.83 -1.54 17.20
CA LEU A 343 -6.94 -1.90 15.79
C LEU A 343 -6.61 -3.37 15.52
N LYS A 344 -5.62 -3.92 16.22
CA LYS A 344 -5.28 -5.36 16.09
C LYS A 344 -6.32 -6.28 16.69
N LEU A 345 -7.03 -5.85 17.73
CA LEU A 345 -8.12 -6.61 18.34
C LEU A 345 -9.44 -6.44 17.60
N ALA A 346 -9.62 -5.35 16.84
CA ALA A 346 -10.86 -5.06 16.13
C ALA A 346 -11.37 -6.20 15.22
N PRO A 347 -10.53 -6.95 14.48
CA PRO A 347 -10.99 -8.06 13.64
C PRO A 347 -11.54 -9.26 14.42
N VAL A 348 -11.18 -9.40 15.70
CA VAL A 348 -11.58 -10.56 16.54
C VAL A 348 -12.64 -10.19 17.58
N LEU A 349 -13.00 -8.92 17.69
CA LEU A 349 -14.04 -8.45 18.61
C LEU A 349 -15.38 -8.28 17.87
N PRO A 350 -16.51 -8.64 18.51
CA PRO A 350 -17.85 -8.54 17.91
C PRO A 350 -18.36 -7.08 17.90
N PHE A 351 -17.71 -6.22 17.10
CA PHE A 351 -18.19 -4.87 16.90
C PHE A 351 -19.44 -4.85 15.98
N PRO A 352 -20.36 -3.88 16.15
CA PRO A 352 -21.45 -3.67 15.21
C PRO A 352 -20.92 -3.51 13.78
N ALA A 353 -21.70 -3.99 12.79
CA ALA A 353 -21.27 -4.04 11.38
C ALA A 353 -20.65 -2.74 10.85
N HIS A 354 -21.29 -1.60 11.15
CA HIS A 354 -20.84 -0.27 10.70
C HIS A 354 -19.51 0.21 11.32
N LEU A 355 -19.04 -0.45 12.41
CA LEU A 355 -17.75 -0.18 13.05
C LEU A 355 -16.77 -1.34 12.86
N ASN A 356 -17.20 -2.44 12.22
CA ASN A 356 -16.40 -3.65 12.13
C ASN A 356 -15.49 -3.60 10.89
N ILE A 357 -14.23 -3.31 11.12
CA ILE A 357 -13.17 -3.33 10.09
C ILE A 357 -13.07 -4.74 9.45
N ALA A 358 -13.45 -5.78 10.18
CA ALA A 358 -13.39 -7.16 9.72
C ALA A 358 -14.48 -7.52 8.71
N GLU A 359 -15.49 -6.68 8.48
CA GLU A 359 -16.53 -6.96 7.47
C GLU A 359 -15.95 -7.29 6.09
N ARG A 360 -14.86 -6.61 5.69
CA ARG A 360 -14.18 -6.86 4.42
C ARG A 360 -13.29 -8.10 4.41
N LEU A 361 -13.05 -8.72 5.55
CA LEU A 361 -12.13 -9.85 5.72
C LEU A 361 -12.86 -11.18 5.91
N ILE A 362 -13.89 -11.20 6.76
CA ILE A 362 -14.50 -12.40 7.32
C ILE A 362 -15.74 -12.81 6.52
N GLY A 363 -16.03 -14.11 6.47
CA GLY A 363 -17.23 -14.69 5.86
C GLY A 363 -17.04 -15.20 4.43
N TYR A 364 -15.98 -14.79 3.72
CA TYR A 364 -15.71 -15.30 2.37
C TYR A 364 -15.21 -16.75 2.39
N LYS A 365 -14.25 -17.07 3.26
CA LYS A 365 -13.68 -18.42 3.37
C LYS A 365 -14.75 -19.42 3.69
N GLU A 366 -15.60 -19.11 4.67
CA GLU A 366 -16.69 -19.99 5.12
C GLU A 366 -17.73 -20.19 4.01
N ALA A 367 -18.06 -19.14 3.25
CA ALA A 367 -18.98 -19.24 2.13
C ALA A 367 -18.38 -20.07 0.97
N ILE A 368 -17.10 -19.86 0.66
CA ILE A 368 -16.41 -20.56 -0.43
C ILE A 368 -16.26 -22.05 -0.12
N VAL A 369 -16.01 -22.43 1.13
CA VAL A 369 -15.98 -23.84 1.57
C VAL A 369 -17.36 -24.51 1.39
N GLN A 370 -18.47 -23.78 1.64
CA GLN A 370 -19.81 -24.31 1.36
C GLN A 370 -20.12 -24.39 -0.14
N PHE A 371 -19.55 -23.48 -0.93
CA PHE A 371 -19.71 -23.45 -2.39
C PHE A 371 -18.99 -24.60 -3.08
N GLU A 372 -17.85 -25.06 -2.58
CA GLU A 372 -17.00 -26.11 -3.19
C GLU A 372 -17.77 -27.36 -3.61
N LYS A 373 -18.79 -27.79 -2.84
CA LYS A 373 -19.63 -28.96 -3.11
C LYS A 373 -20.41 -28.89 -4.44
N TYR A 374 -20.55 -27.72 -5.03
CA TYR A 374 -21.28 -27.49 -6.28
C TYR A 374 -20.39 -27.52 -7.53
N ILE A 375 -19.06 -27.54 -7.35
CA ILE A 375 -18.10 -27.52 -8.45
C ILE A 375 -17.87 -28.95 -8.95
N LYS A 376 -17.98 -29.17 -10.26
CA LYS A 376 -17.57 -30.41 -10.95
C LYS A 376 -16.22 -30.23 -11.62
N ASP A 377 -15.56 -31.33 -11.99
CA ASP A 377 -14.16 -31.32 -12.46
C ASP A 377 -13.87 -30.37 -13.65
N ASP A 378 -14.80 -30.21 -14.58
CA ASP A 378 -14.62 -29.38 -15.79
C ASP A 378 -15.38 -28.04 -15.75
N ASP A 379 -15.96 -27.69 -14.61
CA ASP A 379 -16.73 -26.44 -14.48
C ASP A 379 -15.85 -25.20 -14.60
N LEU A 380 -16.28 -24.21 -15.37
CA LEU A 380 -15.80 -22.86 -15.20
C LEU A 380 -16.40 -22.24 -13.95
N ILE A 381 -15.60 -21.48 -13.22
CA ILE A 381 -16.04 -20.79 -12.02
C ILE A 381 -16.23 -19.31 -12.34
N PHE A 382 -17.45 -18.83 -12.18
CA PHE A 382 -17.85 -17.47 -12.50
C PHE A 382 -18.17 -16.65 -11.25
N SER A 383 -17.97 -15.33 -11.34
CA SER A 383 -18.28 -14.41 -10.24
C SER A 383 -18.78 -13.05 -10.76
N ASP A 384 -19.23 -12.22 -9.80
CA ASP A 384 -19.75 -10.88 -10.02
C ASP A 384 -18.68 -9.79 -10.08
N HIS A 385 -17.60 -9.95 -9.34
CA HIS A 385 -16.61 -8.89 -9.14
C HIS A 385 -15.20 -9.44 -8.99
N LEU A 386 -14.20 -8.65 -9.41
CA LEU A 386 -12.78 -9.02 -9.34
C LEU A 386 -12.32 -9.48 -7.96
N THR A 387 -12.86 -8.90 -6.90
CA THR A 387 -12.51 -9.29 -5.52
C THR A 387 -13.10 -10.62 -5.13
N THR A 388 -14.37 -10.89 -5.48
CA THR A 388 -15.04 -12.17 -5.22
C THR A 388 -14.36 -13.28 -6.04
N ALA A 389 -14.06 -13.02 -7.33
CA ALA A 389 -13.32 -13.94 -8.19
C ALA A 389 -11.94 -14.28 -7.60
N SER A 390 -11.20 -13.28 -7.14
CA SER A 390 -9.88 -13.50 -6.52
C SER A 390 -9.95 -14.28 -5.21
N MET A 391 -10.99 -14.06 -4.40
CA MET A 391 -11.23 -14.83 -3.16
C MET A 391 -11.55 -16.30 -3.47
N LEU A 392 -12.32 -16.56 -4.53
CA LEU A 392 -12.58 -17.92 -5.01
C LEU A 392 -11.28 -18.61 -5.41
N THR A 393 -10.46 -17.97 -6.28
CA THR A 393 -9.16 -18.51 -6.67
C THR A 393 -8.27 -18.80 -5.45
N PHE A 394 -8.31 -17.95 -4.42
CA PHE A 394 -7.45 -18.09 -3.24
C PHE A 394 -7.90 -19.25 -2.32
N TYR A 395 -9.19 -19.36 -2.04
CA TYR A 395 -9.69 -20.32 -1.04
C TYR A 395 -10.14 -21.66 -1.61
N LEU A 396 -10.40 -21.77 -2.92
CA LEU A 396 -10.70 -23.06 -3.52
C LEU A 396 -9.46 -23.95 -3.61
N PRO A 397 -9.59 -25.27 -3.47
CA PRO A 397 -8.50 -26.22 -3.72
C PRO A 397 -7.90 -26.04 -5.12
N TYR A 398 -6.58 -26.23 -5.23
CA TYR A 398 -5.81 -26.10 -6.47
C TYR A 398 -5.80 -24.71 -7.10
N HIS A 399 -6.37 -23.70 -6.43
CA HIS A 399 -6.39 -22.30 -6.87
C HIS A 399 -6.84 -22.13 -8.34
N PRO A 400 -8.05 -22.61 -8.70
CA PRO A 400 -8.53 -22.54 -10.07
C PRO A 400 -8.67 -21.09 -10.52
N LEU A 401 -8.41 -20.82 -11.80
CA LEU A 401 -8.74 -19.51 -12.35
C LEU A 401 -10.25 -19.31 -12.34
N THR A 402 -10.67 -18.16 -11.88
CA THR A 402 -12.07 -17.75 -11.86
C THR A 402 -12.28 -16.61 -12.86
N HIS A 403 -13.50 -16.43 -13.31
CA HIS A 403 -13.88 -15.54 -14.39
C HIS A 403 -15.03 -14.63 -13.98
N ILE A 404 -15.23 -13.53 -14.70
CA ILE A 404 -16.35 -12.61 -14.47
C ILE A 404 -17.29 -12.66 -15.67
N ASN A 405 -18.46 -13.23 -15.48
CA ASN A 405 -19.45 -13.41 -16.55
C ASN A 405 -20.70 -12.51 -16.44
N VAL A 406 -20.66 -11.55 -15.52
CA VAL A 406 -21.72 -10.54 -15.35
C VAL A 406 -21.15 -9.12 -15.52
N PRO A 407 -21.98 -8.10 -15.81
CA PRO A 407 -21.54 -6.74 -15.92
C PRO A 407 -20.83 -6.28 -14.64
N SER A 408 -19.57 -5.89 -14.77
CA SER A 408 -18.73 -5.44 -13.65
C SER A 408 -17.83 -4.30 -14.10
N ARG A 409 -17.16 -3.63 -13.16
CA ARG A 409 -16.18 -2.62 -13.54
C ARG A 409 -15.06 -3.27 -14.37
N PHE A 410 -14.53 -2.55 -15.34
CA PHE A 410 -13.36 -2.99 -16.09
C PHE A 410 -12.16 -3.24 -15.16
N SER A 411 -11.47 -4.35 -15.34
CA SER A 411 -10.37 -4.78 -14.48
C SER A 411 -9.39 -5.66 -15.26
N GLN A 412 -8.34 -6.13 -14.60
CA GLN A 412 -7.42 -7.10 -15.19
C GLN A 412 -8.13 -8.41 -15.60
N TYR A 413 -9.16 -8.84 -14.87
CA TYR A 413 -9.99 -9.98 -15.25
C TYR A 413 -10.65 -9.78 -16.61
N THR A 414 -11.15 -8.58 -16.91
CA THR A 414 -11.75 -8.27 -18.22
C THR A 414 -10.75 -8.47 -19.37
N ILE A 415 -9.46 -8.15 -19.14
CA ILE A 415 -8.40 -8.35 -20.12
C ILE A 415 -8.13 -9.85 -20.27
N TRP A 416 -7.99 -10.58 -19.17
CA TRP A 416 -7.70 -12.01 -19.18
C TRP A 416 -8.85 -12.82 -19.80
N ASP A 417 -10.09 -12.59 -19.38
CA ASP A 417 -11.27 -13.29 -19.89
C ASP A 417 -11.43 -13.10 -21.40
N LYS A 418 -11.11 -11.89 -21.91
CA LYS A 418 -11.09 -11.61 -23.33
C LYS A 418 -9.97 -12.38 -24.05
N THR A 419 -8.77 -12.45 -23.46
CA THR A 419 -7.62 -13.15 -24.02
C THR A 419 -7.84 -14.66 -24.01
N ASP A 420 -8.42 -15.18 -22.94
CA ASP A 420 -8.72 -16.59 -22.75
C ASP A 420 -9.98 -17.06 -23.49
N GLY A 421 -10.72 -16.14 -24.16
CA GLY A 421 -11.87 -16.46 -24.99
C GLY A 421 -13.13 -16.90 -24.24
N ILE A 422 -13.33 -16.43 -23.00
CA ILE A 422 -14.37 -16.91 -22.08
C ILE A 422 -15.67 -16.12 -22.16
N PHE A 423 -15.73 -15.03 -22.93
CA PHE A 423 -16.89 -14.14 -23.01
C PHE A 423 -18.13 -14.67 -23.75
N ASN A 424 -18.10 -15.88 -24.28
CA ASN A 424 -19.14 -16.30 -25.26
C ASN A 424 -20.35 -17.01 -24.62
N TYR A 425 -20.40 -17.19 -23.28
CA TYR A 425 -21.46 -17.92 -22.57
C TYR A 425 -21.73 -19.35 -23.12
N ASP A 426 -20.76 -19.90 -23.82
CA ASP A 426 -20.83 -21.20 -24.53
C ASP A 426 -20.26 -22.38 -23.71
N LYS A 427 -19.90 -22.11 -22.46
CA LYS A 427 -19.34 -23.11 -21.54
C LYS A 427 -20.17 -23.27 -20.28
N GLU A 428 -20.36 -24.51 -19.85
CA GLU A 428 -20.99 -24.82 -18.57
C GLU A 428 -20.11 -24.35 -17.42
N GLY A 429 -20.73 -23.91 -16.32
CA GLY A 429 -20.01 -23.49 -15.13
C GLY A 429 -20.90 -23.16 -13.95
N VAL A 430 -20.28 -22.74 -12.86
CA VAL A 430 -20.94 -22.38 -11.63
C VAL A 430 -20.64 -20.93 -11.26
N TYR A 431 -21.68 -20.16 -11.06
CA TYR A 431 -21.62 -18.78 -10.58
C TYR A 431 -21.66 -18.74 -9.05
N PHE A 432 -20.80 -17.90 -8.46
CA PHE A 432 -20.80 -17.52 -7.06
C PHE A 432 -20.57 -16.01 -6.94
N GLY A 433 -21.51 -15.28 -6.40
CA GLY A 433 -21.44 -13.84 -6.28
C GLY A 433 -22.26 -13.28 -5.15
N LYS A 434 -21.97 -12.03 -4.76
CA LYS A 434 -22.80 -11.27 -3.82
C LYS A 434 -24.04 -10.70 -4.46
N GLU A 435 -23.99 -10.44 -5.75
CA GLU A 435 -25.11 -9.94 -6.51
C GLU A 435 -25.99 -11.10 -7.00
N ASP A 436 -27.30 -10.93 -6.85
CA ASP A 436 -28.25 -11.84 -7.48
C ASP A 436 -28.27 -11.56 -8.99
N ALA A 437 -27.50 -12.35 -9.71
CA ALA A 437 -27.36 -12.21 -11.15
C ALA A 437 -28.31 -13.15 -11.95
N PHE A 438 -29.30 -13.76 -11.31
CA PHE A 438 -30.16 -14.77 -11.93
C PHE A 438 -30.78 -14.32 -13.24
N ASP A 439 -31.45 -13.16 -13.25
CA ASP A 439 -32.15 -12.66 -14.43
C ASP A 439 -31.20 -12.33 -15.58
N PHE A 440 -30.05 -11.71 -15.28
CA PHE A 440 -29.03 -11.45 -16.29
C PHE A 440 -28.46 -12.75 -16.88
N LEU A 441 -28.11 -13.73 -16.04
CA LEU A 441 -27.55 -15.00 -16.49
C LEU A 441 -28.57 -15.77 -17.34
N LYS A 442 -29.84 -15.74 -16.97
CA LYS A 442 -30.93 -16.38 -17.74
C LYS A 442 -31.13 -15.80 -19.15
N GLU A 443 -30.73 -14.57 -19.37
CA GLU A 443 -30.75 -13.97 -20.73
C GLU A 443 -29.57 -14.45 -21.59
N LYS A 444 -28.50 -14.97 -20.97
CA LYS A 444 -27.23 -15.33 -21.62
C LYS A 444 -27.06 -16.83 -21.81
N TYR A 445 -27.58 -17.63 -20.90
CA TYR A 445 -27.48 -19.10 -20.91
C TYR A 445 -28.83 -19.72 -21.25
N SER A 446 -28.83 -20.90 -21.90
CA SER A 446 -30.05 -21.63 -22.22
C SER A 446 -30.80 -22.12 -20.96
N SER A 447 -30.07 -22.39 -19.88
CA SER A 447 -30.61 -22.74 -18.59
C SER A 447 -29.76 -22.24 -17.43
N VAL A 448 -30.43 -21.63 -16.42
CA VAL A 448 -29.78 -21.24 -15.16
C VAL A 448 -30.54 -21.89 -14.02
N ILE A 449 -29.84 -22.72 -13.25
CA ILE A 449 -30.44 -23.50 -12.16
C ILE A 449 -29.96 -22.90 -10.83
N PRO A 450 -30.86 -22.34 -10.00
CA PRO A 450 -30.51 -21.95 -8.63
C PRO A 450 -30.11 -23.17 -7.82
N LEU A 451 -28.94 -23.10 -7.18
CA LEU A 451 -28.41 -24.18 -6.36
C LEU A 451 -28.55 -23.89 -4.87
N GLU A 452 -28.09 -22.74 -4.42
CA GLU A 452 -28.16 -22.33 -3.01
C GLU A 452 -28.03 -20.82 -2.86
N VAL A 453 -28.57 -20.29 -1.76
CA VAL A 453 -28.25 -18.95 -1.24
C VAL A 453 -27.49 -19.16 0.06
N ILE A 454 -26.18 -18.91 0.03
CA ILE A 454 -25.31 -19.10 1.17
C ILE A 454 -25.30 -17.83 2.00
N THR A 455 -25.77 -17.91 3.24
CA THR A 455 -25.74 -16.80 4.18
C THR A 455 -24.79 -17.08 5.33
N ILE A 456 -23.83 -16.19 5.54
CA ILE A 456 -22.85 -16.26 6.62
C ILE A 456 -23.08 -15.10 7.57
N THR A 457 -23.19 -15.38 8.87
CA THR A 457 -23.34 -14.41 9.95
C THR A 457 -22.14 -14.41 10.89
N PRO A 458 -21.00 -13.85 10.48
CA PRO A 458 -19.80 -13.86 11.30
C PRO A 458 -20.02 -13.16 12.64
N TYR A 459 -19.67 -13.82 13.75
CA TYR A 459 -19.81 -13.31 15.11
C TYR A 459 -21.21 -12.80 15.48
N ASN A 460 -22.27 -13.17 14.74
CA ASN A 460 -23.62 -12.60 14.85
C ASN A 460 -23.65 -11.06 14.72
N ALA A 461 -22.67 -10.45 14.06
CA ALA A 461 -22.51 -9.01 13.98
C ALA A 461 -23.01 -8.42 12.66
N PHE A 462 -22.92 -9.16 11.55
CA PHE A 462 -23.39 -8.76 10.22
C PHE A 462 -23.64 -10.00 9.36
N GLU A 463 -24.42 -9.80 8.31
CA GLU A 463 -24.81 -10.87 7.37
C GLU A 463 -24.15 -10.64 6.02
N LYS A 464 -23.68 -11.75 5.41
CA LYS A 464 -23.20 -11.79 4.03
C LYS A 464 -23.94 -12.87 3.28
N THR A 465 -24.56 -12.49 2.20
CA THR A 465 -25.30 -13.39 1.31
C THR A 465 -24.54 -13.58 0.00
N PHE A 466 -24.49 -14.84 -0.45
CA PHE A 466 -23.90 -15.21 -1.74
C PHE A 466 -24.89 -16.11 -2.48
N TYR A 467 -25.03 -15.86 -3.79
CA TYR A 467 -25.90 -16.58 -4.68
C TYR A 467 -25.10 -17.60 -5.50
N VAL A 468 -25.63 -18.81 -5.61
CA VAL A 468 -24.99 -19.91 -6.34
C VAL A 468 -25.91 -20.40 -7.44
N TYR A 469 -25.44 -20.34 -8.68
CA TYR A 469 -26.19 -20.77 -9.85
C TYR A 469 -25.36 -21.69 -10.74
N ARG A 470 -25.99 -22.72 -11.32
CA ARG A 470 -25.40 -23.48 -12.42
C ARG A 470 -25.84 -22.84 -13.74
N CYS A 471 -24.86 -22.53 -14.58
CA CYS A 471 -25.07 -21.92 -15.90
C CYS A 471 -24.81 -22.98 -16.98
N ILE A 472 -25.82 -23.27 -17.82
CA ILE A 472 -25.76 -24.24 -18.91
C ILE A 472 -25.97 -23.48 -20.22
N PRO A 473 -25.02 -23.59 -21.20
CA PRO A 473 -25.05 -22.91 -22.49
C PRO A 473 -26.30 -23.17 -23.30
#